data_600f1e31317dd533ed501e98114ecb7a
#
_entry.id   600f1e31317dd533ed501e98114ecb7a
#
_cell.length_a   1.000
_cell.length_b   1.000
_cell.length_c   1.000
_cell.angle_alpha   90.00
_cell.angle_beta   90.00
_cell.angle_gamma   90.00
#
_symmetry.space_group_name_H-M   'P 1'
#
loop_
_entity.id
_entity.type
_entity.pdbx_description
1 polymer ?
#
loop_
_entity_poly.entity_id
_entity_poly.type
_entity_poly.pdbx_seq_one_letter_code
_entity_poly.pdbx_strand_id
1 'polypeptide(L)'
;MRFRVLAIAALAWASPLTAQRADSLPAGVTPAMISEGQKVFAGPGLCAACHGPQGKGINGLGPNLTDAEWLHTAGTYDALVAQITAGVPATKSKSGVAMPPKGGAALTDAQLRAVAAYVWSLGPRAIK
;
A
#
# COMPACT_ATOMS: atom_id res chain seq x y z
N MET A 1 48.15 35.03 -46.67
CA MET A 1 46.92 34.25 -46.51
C MET A 1 46.95 33.61 -45.13
N ARG A 2 46.16 34.12 -44.17
CA ARG A 2 46.13 33.61 -42.76
C ARG A 2 44.83 32.85 -42.57
N PHE A 3 44.92 31.52 -42.50
CA PHE A 3 43.77 30.67 -42.18
C PHE A 3 43.49 30.76 -40.66
N ARG A 4 42.34 31.30 -40.30
CA ARG A 4 41.81 31.25 -38.94
C ARG A 4 41.04 29.96 -38.75
N VAL A 5 41.55 29.05 -37.94
CA VAL A 5 40.85 27.85 -37.49
C VAL A 5 39.85 28.26 -36.45
N LEU A 6 38.56 28.16 -36.74
CA LEU A 6 37.47 28.31 -35.78
C LEU A 6 37.31 27.00 -35.01
N ALA A 7 37.66 27.02 -33.74
CA ALA A 7 37.37 25.90 -32.82
C ALA A 7 35.88 25.95 -32.43
N ILE A 8 35.14 24.98 -32.86
CA ILE A 8 33.75 24.79 -32.44
C ILE A 8 33.76 24.04 -31.10
N ALA A 9 33.47 24.78 -30.02
CA ALA A 9 33.25 24.16 -28.70
C ALA A 9 31.89 23.48 -28.68
N ALA A 10 31.89 22.14 -28.66
CA ALA A 10 30.68 21.34 -28.44
C ALA A 10 30.30 21.44 -26.96
N LEU A 11 29.23 22.18 -26.65
CA LEU A 11 28.59 22.13 -25.33
C LEU A 11 27.87 20.80 -25.21
N ALA A 12 28.44 19.89 -24.44
CA ALA A 12 27.74 18.68 -24.00
C ALA A 12 26.65 19.07 -23.00
N TRP A 13 25.42 19.00 -23.41
CA TRP A 13 24.27 19.13 -22.51
C TRP A 13 24.18 17.85 -21.69
N ALA A 14 24.72 17.90 -20.47
CA ALA A 14 24.44 16.90 -19.46
C ALA A 14 22.98 17.06 -19.04
N SER A 15 22.10 16.23 -19.60
CA SER A 15 20.73 16.09 -19.09
C SER A 15 20.82 15.64 -17.64
N PRO A 16 20.19 16.33 -16.67
CA PRO A 16 20.10 15.80 -15.33
C PRO A 16 19.27 14.52 -15.43
N LEU A 17 19.85 13.36 -15.09
CA LEU A 17 19.10 12.18 -14.71
C LEU A 17 18.27 12.61 -13.49
N THR A 18 17.06 13.09 -13.72
CA THR A 18 16.04 13.10 -12.69
C THR A 18 15.84 11.64 -12.31
N ALA A 19 16.49 11.22 -11.22
CA ALA A 19 16.18 10.00 -10.56
C ALA A 19 14.68 10.08 -10.23
N GLN A 20 13.84 9.51 -11.09
CA GLN A 20 12.48 9.15 -10.75
C GLN A 20 12.63 8.22 -9.57
N ARG A 21 12.42 8.75 -8.36
CA ARG A 21 12.05 7.94 -7.22
C ARG A 21 10.75 7.26 -7.64
N ALA A 22 10.89 6.12 -8.29
CA ALA A 22 9.81 5.17 -8.35
C ALA A 22 9.44 4.94 -6.88
N ASP A 23 8.21 5.29 -6.50
CA ASP A 23 7.62 4.80 -5.28
C ASP A 23 7.69 3.28 -5.37
N SER A 24 8.81 2.70 -4.91
CA SER A 24 9.08 1.29 -5.09
C SER A 24 8.06 0.52 -4.26
N LEU A 25 7.29 -0.32 -4.94
CA LEU A 25 6.41 -1.26 -4.27
C LEU A 25 7.24 -2.11 -3.31
N PRO A 26 6.67 -2.58 -2.19
CA PRO A 26 7.34 -3.53 -1.33
C PRO A 26 7.81 -4.76 -2.11
N ALA A 27 8.88 -5.40 -1.63
CA ALA A 27 9.38 -6.61 -2.26
C ALA A 27 8.27 -7.65 -2.43
N GLY A 28 8.13 -8.19 -3.64
CA GLY A 28 7.12 -9.18 -3.98
C GLY A 28 5.71 -8.61 -4.24
N VAL A 29 5.48 -7.31 -4.08
CA VAL A 29 4.21 -6.68 -4.42
C VAL A 29 4.24 -6.19 -5.87
N THR A 30 3.16 -6.46 -6.60
CA THR A 30 2.98 -6.02 -7.98
C THR A 30 1.72 -5.17 -8.14
N PRO A 31 1.62 -4.31 -9.17
CA PRO A 31 0.38 -3.58 -9.46
C PRO A 31 -0.83 -4.50 -9.68
N ALA A 32 -0.61 -5.69 -10.25
CA ALA A 32 -1.66 -6.69 -10.44
C ALA A 32 -2.18 -7.22 -9.09
N MET A 33 -1.31 -7.44 -8.11
CA MET A 33 -1.71 -7.83 -6.76
C MET A 33 -2.56 -6.75 -6.09
N ILE A 34 -2.20 -5.48 -6.24
CA ILE A 34 -2.98 -4.35 -5.69
C ILE A 34 -4.37 -4.33 -6.32
N SER A 35 -4.47 -4.48 -7.63
CA SER A 35 -5.76 -4.52 -8.34
C SER A 35 -6.62 -5.72 -7.92
N GLU A 36 -6.03 -6.89 -7.76
CA GLU A 36 -6.72 -8.07 -7.26
C GLU A 36 -7.15 -7.89 -5.80
N GLY A 37 -6.27 -7.31 -4.97
CA GLY A 37 -6.55 -6.99 -3.57
C GLY A 37 -7.73 -6.06 -3.40
N GLN A 38 -7.91 -5.08 -4.29
CA GLN A 38 -9.09 -4.22 -4.32
C GLN A 38 -10.39 -5.01 -4.51
N LYS A 39 -10.39 -5.99 -5.41
CA LYS A 39 -11.55 -6.85 -5.65
C LYS A 39 -11.83 -7.73 -4.43
N VAL A 40 -10.80 -8.30 -3.83
CA VAL A 40 -10.91 -9.11 -2.60
C VAL A 40 -11.46 -8.25 -1.47
N PHE A 41 -10.96 -7.03 -1.29
CA PHE A 41 -11.39 -6.09 -0.26
C PHE A 41 -12.89 -5.75 -0.36
N ALA A 42 -13.36 -5.46 -1.57
CA ALA A 42 -14.75 -5.09 -1.84
C ALA A 42 -15.72 -6.28 -1.89
N GLY A 43 -15.20 -7.48 -2.10
CA GLY A 43 -15.99 -8.68 -2.33
C GLY A 43 -15.71 -9.80 -1.32
N PRO A 44 -15.04 -10.89 -1.71
CA PRO A 44 -14.95 -12.10 -0.90
C PRO A 44 -14.19 -11.93 0.42
N GLY A 45 -13.39 -10.88 0.55
CA GLY A 45 -12.65 -10.58 1.78
C GLY A 45 -13.46 -9.91 2.88
N LEU A 46 -14.67 -9.42 2.56
CA LEU A 46 -15.59 -8.77 3.49
C LEU A 46 -15.02 -7.52 4.20
N CYS A 47 -13.84 -7.04 3.81
CA CYS A 47 -13.12 -5.96 4.47
C CYS A 47 -13.91 -4.65 4.43
N ALA A 48 -14.55 -4.36 3.29
CA ALA A 48 -15.34 -3.15 3.08
C ALA A 48 -16.55 -3.04 4.02
N ALA A 49 -17.04 -4.16 4.56
CA ALA A 49 -18.16 -4.17 5.51
C ALA A 49 -17.84 -3.40 6.80
N CYS A 50 -16.58 -3.43 7.23
CA CYS A 50 -16.12 -2.72 8.43
C CYS A 50 -15.29 -1.48 8.11
N HIS A 51 -14.45 -1.53 7.07
CA HIS A 51 -13.54 -0.44 6.72
C HIS A 51 -14.11 0.53 5.68
N GLY A 52 -15.33 0.30 5.20
CA GLY A 52 -15.93 1.09 4.11
C GLY A 52 -15.41 0.69 2.73
N PRO A 53 -16.12 1.01 1.65
CA PRO A 53 -15.81 0.52 0.30
C PRO A 53 -14.46 1.01 -0.24
N GLN A 54 -13.93 2.10 0.29
CA GLN A 54 -12.64 2.68 -0.08
C GLN A 54 -11.63 2.67 1.06
N GLY A 55 -11.88 1.90 2.13
CA GLY A 55 -11.01 1.83 3.29
C GLY A 55 -11.02 3.08 4.17
N LYS A 56 -12.00 3.98 4.04
CA LYS A 56 -12.08 5.23 4.82
C LYS A 56 -12.60 5.04 6.23
N GLY A 57 -12.89 3.82 6.61
CA GLY A 57 -13.44 3.47 7.90
C GLY A 57 -14.95 3.67 8.00
N ILE A 58 -15.52 3.04 9.02
CA ILE A 58 -16.91 3.24 9.44
C ILE A 58 -16.86 3.52 10.94
N ASN A 59 -17.38 4.67 11.37
CA ASN A 59 -17.34 5.08 12.76
C ASN A 59 -17.97 4.03 13.69
N GLY A 60 -17.27 3.69 14.77
CA GLY A 60 -17.70 2.69 15.72
C GLY A 60 -17.57 1.24 15.25
N LEU A 61 -17.07 0.97 14.05
CA LEU A 61 -16.95 -0.37 13.47
C LEU A 61 -15.50 -0.69 13.08
N GLY A 62 -14.96 -0.03 12.06
CA GLY A 62 -13.60 -0.28 11.58
C GLY A 62 -12.85 1.00 11.27
N PRO A 63 -11.52 1.03 11.53
CA PRO A 63 -10.71 2.23 11.34
C PRO A 63 -10.54 2.60 9.87
N ASN A 64 -10.18 3.89 9.68
CA ASN A 64 -9.70 4.40 8.40
C ASN A 64 -8.34 3.76 8.07
N LEU A 65 -8.19 3.27 6.85
CA LEU A 65 -6.96 2.66 6.34
C LEU A 65 -6.22 3.58 5.37
N THR A 66 -6.74 4.80 5.14
CA THR A 66 -6.20 5.76 4.18
C THR A 66 -5.41 6.89 4.82
N ASP A 67 -5.40 6.96 6.15
CA ASP A 67 -4.64 7.96 6.91
C ASP A 67 -3.24 7.46 7.31
N ALA A 68 -2.48 8.29 8.03
CA ALA A 68 -1.12 7.97 8.44
C ALA A 68 -1.06 7.15 9.74
N GLU A 69 -2.18 6.88 10.39
CA GLU A 69 -2.23 6.21 11.68
C GLU A 69 -2.46 4.70 11.52
N TRP A 70 -1.46 3.90 11.89
CA TRP A 70 -1.56 2.46 11.98
C TRP A 70 -1.75 2.04 13.44
N LEU A 71 -2.96 1.64 13.82
CA LEU A 71 -3.33 1.38 15.22
C LEU A 71 -2.69 0.13 15.81
N HIS A 72 -2.47 -0.91 15.01
CA HIS A 72 -2.09 -2.24 15.48
C HIS A 72 -0.92 -2.86 14.72
N THR A 73 -0.31 -2.12 13.79
CA THR A 73 0.75 -2.61 12.91
C THR A 73 1.72 -1.50 12.57
N ALA A 74 2.91 -1.84 12.08
CA ALA A 74 3.88 -0.87 11.59
C ALA A 74 3.53 -0.28 10.20
N GLY A 75 2.45 -0.73 9.57
CA GLY A 75 2.03 -0.27 8.24
C GLY A 75 2.91 -0.77 7.09
N THR A 76 3.90 -1.63 7.34
CA THR A 76 4.65 -2.30 6.29
C THR A 76 3.82 -3.42 5.67
N TYR A 77 4.12 -3.80 4.43
CA TYR A 77 3.39 -4.86 3.74
C TYR A 77 3.35 -6.17 4.54
N ASP A 78 4.50 -6.64 5.04
CA ASP A 78 4.58 -7.88 5.81
C ASP A 78 3.83 -7.78 7.15
N ALA A 79 3.90 -6.63 7.81
CA ALA A 79 3.17 -6.39 9.05
C ALA A 79 1.64 -6.37 8.81
N LEU A 80 1.19 -5.86 7.66
CA LEU A 80 -0.22 -5.92 7.26
C LEU A 80 -0.67 -7.35 6.95
N VAL A 81 0.16 -8.14 6.26
CA VAL A 81 -0.12 -9.58 6.04
C VAL A 81 -0.29 -10.29 7.38
N ALA A 82 0.62 -10.08 8.33
CA ALA A 82 0.53 -10.67 9.66
C ALA A 82 -0.71 -10.21 10.43
N GLN A 83 -1.02 -8.90 10.40
CA GLN A 83 -2.17 -8.33 11.08
C GLN A 83 -3.50 -8.85 10.52
N ILE A 84 -3.66 -8.91 9.20
CA ILE A 84 -4.89 -9.43 8.58
C ILE A 84 -5.04 -10.92 8.88
N THR A 85 -3.93 -11.66 8.91
CA THR A 85 -3.94 -13.09 9.27
C THR A 85 -4.41 -13.31 10.70
N ALA A 86 -3.90 -12.53 11.65
CA ALA A 86 -4.18 -12.69 13.07
C ALA A 86 -5.51 -12.07 13.51
N GLY A 87 -5.96 -10.99 12.83
CA GLY A 87 -7.06 -10.15 13.29
C GLY A 87 -6.68 -9.29 14.50
N VAL A 88 -7.68 -8.66 15.11
CA VAL A 88 -7.58 -7.85 16.34
C VAL A 88 -8.70 -8.24 17.29
N PRO A 89 -8.41 -8.75 18.48
CA PRO A 89 -9.45 -9.06 19.46
C PRO A 89 -10.16 -7.79 19.95
N ALA A 90 -11.43 -7.89 20.30
CA ALA A 90 -12.24 -6.76 20.75
C ALA A 90 -11.60 -5.97 21.90
N THR A 91 -10.91 -6.67 22.81
CA THR A 91 -10.21 -6.07 23.97
C THR A 91 -9.02 -5.18 23.58
N LYS A 92 -8.50 -5.33 22.37
CA LYS A 92 -7.41 -4.50 21.81
C LYS A 92 -7.91 -3.52 20.75
N SER A 93 -9.12 -3.71 20.25
CA SER A 93 -9.69 -2.86 19.20
C SER A 93 -10.08 -1.49 19.79
N LYS A 94 -9.74 -0.42 19.08
CA LYS A 94 -10.10 0.96 19.49
C LYS A 94 -11.61 1.19 19.46
N SER A 95 -12.34 0.50 18.57
CA SER A 95 -13.81 0.57 18.49
C SER A 95 -14.53 -0.39 19.43
N GLY A 96 -13.80 -1.31 20.09
CA GLY A 96 -14.40 -2.41 20.86
C GLY A 96 -14.97 -3.54 19.99
N VAL A 97 -14.94 -3.40 18.68
CA VAL A 97 -15.37 -4.44 17.74
C VAL A 97 -14.14 -5.22 17.26
N ALA A 98 -14.18 -6.55 17.35
CA ALA A 98 -13.07 -7.36 16.89
C ALA A 98 -12.94 -7.31 15.37
N MET A 99 -11.71 -7.27 14.86
CA MET A 99 -11.40 -7.66 13.50
C MET A 99 -11.10 -9.16 13.51
N PRO A 100 -11.97 -10.02 12.96
CA PRO A 100 -11.69 -11.45 12.96
C PRO A 100 -10.49 -11.77 12.04
N PRO A 101 -9.79 -12.90 12.27
CA PRO A 101 -8.73 -13.37 11.39
C PRO A 101 -9.21 -13.40 9.94
N LYS A 102 -8.40 -12.86 9.03
CA LYS A 102 -8.71 -12.72 7.59
C LYS A 102 -10.04 -11.98 7.30
N GLY A 103 -10.47 -11.09 8.20
CA GLY A 103 -11.76 -10.42 8.08
C GLY A 103 -12.99 -11.32 8.27
N GLY A 104 -12.80 -12.53 8.80
CA GLY A 104 -13.85 -13.57 8.89
C GLY A 104 -14.10 -14.32 7.59
N ALA A 105 -13.29 -14.10 6.56
CA ALA A 105 -13.43 -14.71 5.25
C ALA A 105 -12.47 -15.91 5.05
N ALA A 106 -12.87 -16.85 4.20
CA ALA A 106 -12.04 -18.00 3.81
C ALA A 106 -11.08 -17.61 2.68
N LEU A 107 -10.15 -16.70 2.97
CA LEU A 107 -9.17 -16.24 1.98
C LEU A 107 -8.05 -17.25 1.78
N THR A 108 -7.70 -17.50 0.51
CA THR A 108 -6.44 -18.17 0.14
C THR A 108 -5.25 -17.30 0.50
N ASP A 109 -4.05 -17.87 0.57
CA ASP A 109 -2.83 -17.09 0.83
C ASP A 109 -2.56 -16.05 -0.27
N ALA A 110 -2.89 -16.37 -1.52
CA ALA A 110 -2.78 -15.41 -2.62
C ALA A 110 -3.74 -14.22 -2.44
N GLN A 111 -4.99 -14.47 -2.07
CA GLN A 111 -5.97 -13.42 -1.80
C GLN A 111 -5.61 -12.59 -0.56
N LEU A 112 -5.11 -13.23 0.50
CA LEU A 112 -4.62 -12.56 1.69
C LEU A 112 -3.49 -11.59 1.36
N ARG A 113 -2.49 -12.05 0.60
CA ARG A 113 -1.37 -11.22 0.16
C ARG A 113 -1.81 -10.10 -0.77
N ALA A 114 -2.75 -10.36 -1.66
CA ALA A 114 -3.30 -9.36 -2.55
C ALA A 114 -4.04 -8.26 -1.78
N VAL A 115 -4.92 -8.63 -0.85
CA VAL A 115 -5.66 -7.63 -0.06
C VAL A 115 -4.73 -6.82 0.86
N ALA A 116 -3.68 -7.43 1.41
CA ALA A 116 -2.66 -6.70 2.17
C ALA A 116 -1.90 -5.69 1.29
N ALA A 117 -1.60 -6.03 0.03
CA ALA A 117 -0.99 -5.12 -0.92
C ALA A 117 -1.91 -3.93 -1.25
N TYR A 118 -3.20 -4.17 -1.41
CA TYR A 118 -4.18 -3.11 -1.60
C TYR A 118 -4.28 -2.20 -0.37
N VAL A 119 -4.42 -2.76 0.84
CA VAL A 119 -4.46 -1.99 2.09
C VAL A 119 -3.19 -1.15 2.26
N TRP A 120 -2.01 -1.73 1.99
CA TRP A 120 -0.75 -0.98 1.99
C TRP A 120 -0.79 0.21 1.02
N SER A 121 -1.40 0.03 -0.15
CA SER A 121 -1.50 1.10 -1.16
C SER A 121 -2.46 2.23 -0.81
N LEU A 122 -3.39 2.00 0.13
CA LEU A 122 -4.35 3.00 0.61
C LEU A 122 -3.71 3.99 1.59
N GLY A 123 -2.80 3.51 2.43
CA GLY A 123 -2.13 4.33 3.42
C GLY A 123 -1.14 5.32 2.78
N PRO A 124 -0.79 6.40 3.48
CA PRO A 124 0.30 7.25 3.05
C PRO A 124 1.56 6.39 3.04
N ARG A 125 2.18 6.29 1.88
CA ARG A 125 3.42 5.55 1.71
C ARG A 125 4.46 6.16 2.63
N ALA A 126 4.89 5.42 3.63
CA ALA A 126 5.98 5.84 4.48
C ALA A 126 7.21 6.00 3.58
N ILE A 127 7.55 7.22 3.27
CA ILE A 127 8.85 7.57 2.69
C ILE A 127 9.85 7.31 3.82
N LYS A 128 10.44 6.14 3.82
CA LYS A 128 11.58 5.82 4.67
C LYS A 128 12.85 5.86 3.85
#